data_e57cf73a4c3d3550561f45143c0235e1
#
_entry.id   e57cf73a4c3d3550561f45143c0235e1
#
_cell.length_a   1.000
_cell.length_b   1.000
_cell.length_c   1.000
_cell.angle_alpha   90.00
_cell.angle_beta   90.00
_cell.angle_gamma   90.00
#
_symmetry.space_group_name_H-M   'P 1'
#
loop_
_entity.id
_entity.type
_entity.pdbx_description
1 polymer ?
#
loop_
_entity_poly.entity_id
_entity_poly.type
_entity_poly.pdbx_seq_one_letter_code
_entity_poly.pdbx_strand_id
1 'polypeptide(L)'
;MAKETKTERRRRARAARSRNRAIAFGVIAFLVVSLAGIFLWRAFAPVPTAAADVRIRTTMEGFTPSVIRAKVGKPVTIQLINRDSSFHTDGGGWHQFAIDELGVNAKVGPESTKLVTLTPTRAGTYEFYCDVCCGGKENPSMRGKLEVSA
;
A
#
# COMPACT_ATOMS: atom_id res chain seq x y z
N MET A 1 -46.81 -46.25 -33.33
CA MET A 1 -46.21 -45.12 -32.56
C MET A 1 -47.11 -44.78 -31.38
N ALA A 2 -46.69 -45.06 -30.16
CA ALA A 2 -47.49 -44.77 -28.96
C ALA A 2 -47.57 -43.27 -28.71
N LYS A 3 -48.70 -42.66 -28.55
CA LYS A 3 -48.94 -41.26 -28.24
C LYS A 3 -48.52 -40.99 -26.78
N GLU A 4 -47.53 -40.12 -26.57
CA GLU A 4 -47.07 -39.69 -25.25
C GLU A 4 -48.24 -39.06 -24.47
N THR A 5 -48.47 -39.53 -23.23
CA THR A 5 -49.58 -39.07 -22.42
C THR A 5 -49.34 -37.67 -21.84
N LYS A 6 -50.40 -36.90 -21.62
CA LYS A 6 -50.36 -35.55 -21.03
C LYS A 6 -49.61 -35.55 -19.65
N THR A 7 -49.69 -36.64 -18.92
CA THR A 7 -49.07 -36.84 -17.62
C THR A 7 -47.54 -36.99 -17.75
N GLU A 8 -47.07 -37.75 -18.74
CA GLU A 8 -45.63 -37.93 -19.02
C GLU A 8 -44.98 -36.63 -19.46
N ARG A 9 -45.63 -35.85 -20.33
CA ARG A 9 -45.13 -34.51 -20.72
C ARG A 9 -45.00 -33.58 -19.51
N ARG A 10 -45.99 -33.58 -18.61
CA ARG A 10 -45.93 -32.77 -17.38
C ARG A 10 -44.80 -33.22 -16.45
N ARG A 11 -44.58 -34.54 -16.30
CA ARG A 11 -43.45 -35.07 -15.49
C ARG A 11 -42.10 -34.66 -16.08
N ARG A 12 -41.88 -34.80 -17.38
CA ARG A 12 -40.66 -34.39 -18.07
C ARG A 12 -40.44 -32.89 -17.96
N ALA A 13 -41.47 -32.07 -18.14
CA ALA A 13 -41.36 -30.61 -17.99
C ALA A 13 -41.02 -30.19 -16.56
N ARG A 14 -41.58 -30.87 -15.53
CA ARG A 14 -41.21 -30.62 -14.13
C ARG A 14 -39.78 -31.04 -13.83
N ALA A 15 -39.33 -32.19 -14.29
CA ALA A 15 -37.96 -32.67 -14.14
C ALA A 15 -36.93 -31.75 -14.86
N ALA A 16 -37.28 -31.30 -16.07
CA ALA A 16 -36.44 -30.33 -16.78
C ALA A 16 -36.33 -28.99 -16.03
N ARG A 17 -37.43 -28.48 -15.49
CA ARG A 17 -37.43 -27.23 -14.71
C ARG A 17 -36.63 -27.37 -13.40
N SER A 18 -36.74 -28.50 -12.69
CA SER A 18 -35.98 -28.72 -11.45
C SER A 18 -34.47 -28.81 -11.76
N ARG A 19 -34.10 -29.53 -12.83
CA ARG A 19 -32.71 -29.63 -13.28
C ARG A 19 -32.12 -28.25 -13.66
N ASN A 20 -32.89 -27.48 -14.44
CA ASN A 20 -32.42 -26.14 -14.85
C ASN A 20 -32.30 -25.20 -13.65
N ARG A 21 -33.20 -25.29 -12.67
CA ARG A 21 -33.08 -24.53 -11.41
C ARG A 21 -31.84 -24.95 -10.60
N ALA A 22 -31.58 -26.26 -10.50
CA ALA A 22 -30.38 -26.75 -9.81
C ALA A 22 -29.11 -26.30 -10.49
N ILE A 23 -29.06 -26.36 -11.83
CA ILE A 23 -27.92 -25.86 -12.61
C ILE A 23 -27.73 -24.34 -12.41
N ALA A 24 -28.81 -23.56 -12.53
CA ALA A 24 -28.77 -22.12 -12.33
C ALA A 24 -28.24 -21.75 -10.93
N PHE A 25 -28.78 -22.47 -9.91
CA PHE A 25 -28.30 -22.26 -8.53
C PHE A 25 -26.82 -22.62 -8.36
N GLY A 26 -26.38 -23.73 -8.94
CA GLY A 26 -24.96 -24.13 -8.91
C GLY A 26 -24.04 -23.11 -9.58
N VAL A 27 -24.45 -22.57 -10.74
CA VAL A 27 -23.70 -21.51 -11.45
C VAL A 27 -23.60 -20.23 -10.61
N ILE A 28 -24.73 -19.80 -10.04
CA ILE A 28 -24.75 -18.59 -9.19
C ILE A 28 -23.86 -18.79 -7.95
N ALA A 29 -24.00 -19.92 -7.27
CA ALA A 29 -23.17 -20.23 -6.11
C ALA A 29 -21.67 -20.25 -6.46
N PHE A 30 -21.31 -20.86 -7.59
CA PHE A 30 -19.93 -20.87 -8.08
C PHE A 30 -19.40 -19.46 -8.36
N LEU A 31 -20.19 -18.61 -9.02
CA LEU A 31 -19.81 -17.23 -9.30
C LEU A 31 -19.62 -16.42 -8.01
N VAL A 32 -20.51 -16.57 -7.03
CA VAL A 32 -20.38 -15.87 -5.73
C VAL A 32 -19.11 -16.31 -4.99
N VAL A 33 -18.85 -17.62 -4.93
CA VAL A 33 -17.64 -18.15 -4.27
C VAL A 33 -16.37 -17.68 -4.99
N SER A 34 -16.40 -17.70 -6.34
CA SER A 34 -15.25 -17.24 -7.14
C SER A 34 -14.96 -15.74 -6.93
N LEU A 35 -16.01 -14.91 -6.94
CA LEU A 35 -15.86 -13.47 -6.67
C LEU A 35 -15.36 -13.19 -5.25
N ALA A 36 -15.90 -13.90 -4.26
CA ALA A 36 -15.42 -13.80 -2.88
C ALA A 36 -13.96 -14.24 -2.76
N GLY A 37 -13.57 -15.32 -3.43
CA GLY A 37 -12.19 -15.80 -3.48
C GLY A 37 -11.23 -14.78 -4.11
N ILE A 38 -11.64 -14.16 -5.23
CA ILE A 38 -10.84 -13.10 -5.90
C ILE A 38 -10.71 -11.87 -4.99
N PHE A 39 -11.81 -11.48 -4.34
CA PHE A 39 -11.80 -10.34 -3.41
C PHE A 39 -10.86 -10.58 -2.22
N LEU A 40 -10.96 -11.75 -1.60
CA LEU A 40 -10.09 -12.14 -0.50
C LEU A 40 -8.62 -12.23 -0.95
N TRP A 41 -8.36 -12.85 -2.10
CA TRP A 41 -7.01 -12.92 -2.64
C TRP A 41 -6.41 -11.53 -2.88
N ARG A 42 -7.19 -10.58 -3.44
CA ARG A 42 -6.73 -9.20 -3.61
C ARG A 42 -6.52 -8.47 -2.29
N ALA A 43 -7.36 -8.72 -1.28
CA ALA A 43 -7.23 -8.10 0.03
C ALA A 43 -5.99 -8.58 0.80
N PHE A 44 -5.59 -9.85 0.60
CA PHE A 44 -4.46 -10.46 1.28
C PHE A 44 -3.23 -10.70 0.39
N ALA A 45 -3.31 -10.36 -0.91
CA ALA A 45 -2.15 -10.43 -1.78
C ALA A 45 -1.04 -9.51 -1.24
N PRO A 46 0.19 -10.02 -1.07
CA PRO A 46 1.30 -9.17 -0.67
C PRO A 46 1.46 -8.08 -1.73
N VAL A 47 1.33 -6.82 -1.29
CA VAL A 47 1.67 -5.68 -2.15
C VAL A 47 3.14 -5.89 -2.55
N PRO A 48 3.49 -5.91 -3.84
CA PRO A 48 4.88 -6.00 -4.22
C PRO A 48 5.59 -4.78 -3.62
N THR A 49 6.29 -5.00 -2.53
CA THR A 49 7.19 -4.00 -1.96
C THR A 49 8.31 -3.85 -2.97
N ALA A 50 8.31 -2.76 -3.73
CA ALA A 50 9.50 -2.36 -4.46
C ALA A 50 10.66 -2.44 -3.46
N ALA A 51 11.72 -3.16 -3.81
CA ALA A 51 12.87 -3.31 -2.94
C ALA A 51 13.39 -1.90 -2.62
N ALA A 52 13.27 -1.50 -1.38
CA ALA A 52 13.77 -0.19 -0.96
C ALA A 52 15.29 -0.28 -0.81
N ASP A 53 15.99 0.67 -1.40
CA ASP A 53 17.44 0.79 -1.26
C ASP A 53 17.83 1.19 0.16
N VAL A 54 16.99 2.00 0.79
CA VAL A 54 17.18 2.51 2.16
C VAL A 54 15.87 2.43 2.93
N ARG A 55 15.95 1.98 4.19
CA ARG A 55 14.83 2.01 5.13
C ARG A 55 15.10 3.03 6.21
N ILE A 56 14.16 3.95 6.41
CA ILE A 56 14.22 4.99 7.44
C ILE A 56 13.06 4.79 8.38
N ARG A 57 13.37 4.60 9.65
CA ARG A 57 12.36 4.70 10.70
C ARG A 57 12.20 6.18 11.06
N THR A 58 10.95 6.64 11.10
CA THR A 58 10.59 7.98 11.56
C THR A 58 9.82 7.84 12.87
N THR A 59 10.26 8.51 13.89
CA THR A 59 9.65 8.52 15.23
C THR A 59 9.70 9.92 15.83
N MET A 60 9.05 10.10 16.98
CA MET A 60 9.16 11.34 17.77
C MET A 60 10.61 11.71 18.15
N GLU A 61 11.52 10.74 18.12
CA GLU A 61 12.95 10.93 18.40
C GLU A 61 13.74 11.36 17.16
N GLY A 62 13.15 11.24 15.96
CA GLY A 62 13.78 11.62 14.70
C GLY A 62 13.85 10.49 13.67
N PHE A 63 14.88 10.59 12.83
CA PHE A 63 15.12 9.65 11.73
C PHE A 63 16.24 8.66 12.04
N THR A 64 16.01 7.39 11.73
CA THR A 64 17.02 6.35 11.86
C THR A 64 17.06 5.49 10.59
N PRO A 65 18.18 5.50 9.81
CA PRO A 65 19.35 6.35 9.95
C PRO A 65 19.08 7.83 9.65
N SER A 66 19.87 8.72 10.21
CA SER A 66 19.83 10.17 9.95
C SER A 66 20.72 10.60 8.78
N VAL A 67 21.50 9.67 8.22
CA VAL A 67 22.34 9.91 7.03
C VAL A 67 22.02 8.85 5.97
N ILE A 68 21.74 9.32 4.78
CA ILE A 68 21.49 8.48 3.59
C ILE A 68 22.55 8.79 2.54
N ARG A 69 22.95 7.78 1.78
CA ARG A 69 23.90 7.94 0.67
C ARG A 69 23.23 7.60 -0.66
N ALA A 70 23.49 8.42 -1.67
CA ALA A 70 23.01 8.24 -3.03
C ALA A 70 24.10 8.64 -4.04
N LYS A 71 23.84 8.37 -5.32
CA LYS A 71 24.70 8.77 -6.43
C LYS A 71 23.93 9.66 -7.41
N VAL A 72 24.63 10.61 -8.00
CA VAL A 72 24.08 11.47 -9.05
C VAL A 72 23.50 10.63 -10.19
N GLY A 73 22.30 10.97 -10.64
CA GLY A 73 21.61 10.33 -11.75
C GLY A 73 21.10 8.91 -11.47
N LYS A 74 21.28 8.38 -10.25
CA LYS A 74 20.74 7.07 -9.87
C LYS A 74 19.50 7.26 -9.01
N PRO A 75 18.39 6.60 -9.35
CA PRO A 75 17.21 6.59 -8.49
C PRO A 75 17.54 5.89 -7.17
N VAL A 76 17.08 6.46 -6.08
CA VAL A 76 17.12 5.84 -4.75
C VAL A 76 15.69 5.75 -4.20
N THR A 77 15.29 4.56 -3.80
CA THR A 77 13.98 4.30 -3.20
C THR A 77 14.12 4.17 -1.69
N ILE A 78 13.47 5.07 -0.98
CA ILE A 78 13.48 5.18 0.48
C ILE A 78 12.16 4.65 1.00
N GLN A 79 12.22 3.71 1.91
CA GLN A 79 11.07 3.23 2.67
C GLN A 79 11.00 3.98 4.00
N LEU A 80 10.02 4.87 4.13
CA LEU A 80 9.70 5.52 5.39
C LEU A 80 8.82 4.58 6.22
N ILE A 81 9.23 4.28 7.44
CA ILE A 81 8.52 3.39 8.37
C ILE A 81 8.16 4.19 9.61
N ASN A 82 6.88 4.46 9.78
CA ASN A 82 6.34 5.13 10.96
C ASN A 82 5.67 4.10 11.87
N ARG A 83 6.12 4.04 13.13
CA ARG A 83 5.58 3.15 14.17
C ARG A 83 4.82 3.91 15.25
N ASP A 84 4.76 5.23 15.16
CA ASP A 84 4.06 6.04 16.15
C ASP A 84 2.56 5.90 15.98
N SER A 85 1.86 5.93 17.10
CA SER A 85 0.41 5.81 17.17
C SER A 85 -0.27 7.15 16.86
N SER A 86 -1.49 7.11 16.33
CA SER A 86 -2.34 8.29 16.15
C SER A 86 -2.74 9.00 17.44
N PHE A 87 -2.49 8.36 18.59
CA PHE A 87 -2.77 8.96 19.93
C PHE A 87 -1.69 9.94 20.40
N HIS A 88 -0.61 10.14 19.63
CA HIS A 88 0.37 11.17 19.93
C HIS A 88 -0.26 12.57 19.88
N THR A 89 -0.03 13.35 20.92
CA THR A 89 -0.61 14.71 21.08
C THR A 89 -0.02 15.73 20.11
N ASP A 90 1.24 15.51 19.68
CA ASP A 90 1.93 16.37 18.72
C ASP A 90 1.89 15.74 17.33
N GLY A 91 1.30 16.44 16.38
CA GLY A 91 1.17 15.99 15.00
C GLY A 91 0.31 14.74 14.77
N GLY A 92 -0.36 14.19 15.82
CA GLY A 92 -1.20 12.99 15.71
C GLY A 92 -0.47 11.77 15.14
N GLY A 93 0.82 11.63 15.46
CA GLY A 93 1.67 10.54 14.98
C GLY A 93 2.04 10.61 13.49
N TRP A 94 1.79 11.72 12.81
CA TRP A 94 2.23 11.93 11.45
C TRP A 94 3.67 12.39 11.39
N HIS A 95 4.42 11.89 10.41
CA HIS A 95 5.77 12.35 10.10
C HIS A 95 5.87 12.80 8.64
N GLN A 96 6.89 13.60 8.36
CA GLN A 96 7.20 14.11 7.04
C GLN A 96 8.66 13.80 6.70
N PHE A 97 8.91 13.57 5.43
CA PHE A 97 10.25 13.50 4.84
C PHE A 97 10.29 14.52 3.71
N ALA A 98 10.88 15.65 3.94
CA ALA A 98 10.98 16.74 2.99
C ALA A 98 12.43 17.09 2.68
N ILE A 99 12.73 17.39 1.42
CA ILE A 99 14.01 17.94 0.93
C ILE A 99 13.66 19.07 -0.02
N ASP A 100 13.79 20.30 0.43
CA ASP A 100 13.33 21.48 -0.32
C ASP A 100 14.05 21.59 -1.68
N GLU A 101 15.36 21.40 -1.69
CA GLU A 101 16.21 21.56 -2.89
C GLU A 101 15.92 20.50 -3.97
N LEU A 102 15.32 19.38 -3.60
CA LEU A 102 14.93 18.31 -4.51
C LEU A 102 13.42 18.25 -4.77
N GLY A 103 12.65 19.16 -4.19
CA GLY A 103 11.20 19.20 -4.32
C GLY A 103 10.50 17.99 -3.71
N VAL A 104 11.13 17.30 -2.76
CA VAL A 104 10.57 16.12 -2.10
C VAL A 104 9.75 16.57 -0.90
N ASN A 105 8.50 16.10 -0.81
CA ASN A 105 7.63 16.34 0.34
C ASN A 105 6.69 15.15 0.50
N ALA A 106 7.05 14.22 1.37
CA ALA A 106 6.29 12.99 1.62
C ALA A 106 5.85 12.90 3.07
N LYS A 107 4.56 12.77 3.31
CA LYS A 107 4.01 12.50 4.65
C LYS A 107 3.69 11.01 4.80
N VAL A 108 4.00 10.47 5.97
CA VAL A 108 3.69 9.10 6.36
C VAL A 108 2.83 9.12 7.63
N GLY A 109 1.67 8.46 7.56
CA GLY A 109 0.71 8.41 8.68
C GLY A 109 1.15 7.49 9.81
N PRO A 110 0.42 7.53 10.94
CA PRO A 110 0.65 6.63 12.06
C PRO A 110 0.65 5.17 11.64
N GLU A 111 1.49 4.35 12.25
CA GLU A 111 1.56 2.89 12.07
C GLU A 111 1.61 2.44 10.60
N SER A 112 2.18 3.28 9.74
CA SER A 112 2.20 3.05 8.29
C SER A 112 3.59 3.13 7.67
N THR A 113 3.66 2.76 6.41
CA THR A 113 4.89 2.77 5.62
C THR A 113 4.63 3.44 4.28
N LYS A 114 5.59 4.23 3.81
CA LYS A 114 5.52 4.91 2.51
C LYS A 114 6.83 4.77 1.75
N LEU A 115 6.76 4.54 0.45
CA LEU A 115 7.90 4.57 -0.45
C LEU A 115 8.03 5.95 -1.09
N VAL A 116 9.26 6.44 -1.13
CA VAL A 116 9.65 7.69 -1.79
C VAL A 116 10.83 7.40 -2.69
N THR A 117 10.70 7.67 -3.97
CA THR A 117 11.81 7.53 -4.93
C THR A 117 12.23 8.91 -5.40
N LEU A 118 13.51 9.18 -5.35
CA LEU A 118 14.10 10.42 -5.84
C LEU A 118 15.37 10.12 -6.66
N THR A 119 15.70 11.03 -7.58
CA THR A 119 16.91 10.92 -8.41
C THR A 119 17.68 12.24 -8.31
N PRO A 120 18.72 12.31 -7.47
CA PRO A 120 19.49 13.52 -7.32
C PRO A 120 20.25 13.85 -8.63
N THR A 121 20.21 15.09 -9.05
CA THR A 121 20.86 15.53 -10.30
C THR A 121 22.23 16.18 -10.09
N ARG A 122 22.58 16.49 -8.86
CA ARG A 122 23.87 17.12 -8.48
C ARG A 122 24.45 16.46 -7.25
N ALA A 123 25.77 16.37 -7.19
CA ALA A 123 26.49 15.97 -5.99
C ALA A 123 26.37 17.07 -4.91
N GLY A 124 26.36 16.67 -3.66
CA GLY A 124 26.24 17.59 -2.52
C GLY A 124 25.58 16.92 -1.31
N THR A 125 25.41 17.71 -0.27
CA THR A 125 24.70 17.32 0.94
C THR A 125 23.37 18.08 1.00
N TYR A 126 22.28 17.35 1.03
CA TYR A 126 20.92 17.88 1.12
C TYR A 126 20.37 17.57 2.50
N GLU A 127 19.70 18.52 3.13
CA GLU A 127 19.02 18.29 4.39
C GLU A 127 17.63 17.71 4.13
N PHE A 128 17.26 16.65 4.85
CA PHE A 128 15.88 16.23 4.95
C PHE A 128 15.35 16.48 6.37
N TYR A 129 14.04 16.73 6.47
CA TYR A 129 13.44 17.13 7.74
C TYR A 129 11.96 16.71 7.86
N CYS A 130 11.47 16.76 9.10
CA CYS A 130 10.05 16.70 9.44
C CYS A 130 9.61 18.02 10.03
N ASP A 131 8.54 18.62 9.50
CA ASP A 131 7.98 19.91 9.97
C ASP A 131 6.54 19.78 10.51
N VAL A 132 6.01 18.56 10.54
CA VAL A 132 4.61 18.33 10.93
C VAL A 132 4.44 17.88 12.38
N CYS A 133 5.54 17.63 13.10
CA CYS A 133 5.53 17.19 14.50
C CYS A 133 6.83 17.56 15.21
N CYS A 134 6.87 17.36 16.53
CA CYS A 134 8.08 17.28 17.36
C CYS A 134 8.96 18.54 17.32
N GLY A 135 8.33 19.71 17.22
CA GLY A 135 9.04 21.00 17.11
C GLY A 135 9.50 21.36 15.71
N GLY A 136 9.16 20.53 14.72
CA GLY A 136 9.38 20.84 13.31
C GLY A 136 10.83 20.95 12.89
N LYS A 137 11.05 21.73 11.84
CA LYS A 137 12.37 21.96 11.22
C LYS A 137 13.40 22.58 12.18
N GLU A 138 12.95 23.25 13.24
CA GLU A 138 13.84 23.85 14.25
C GLU A 138 14.43 22.81 15.21
N ASN A 139 13.82 21.63 15.31
CA ASN A 139 14.34 20.57 16.15
C ASN A 139 15.46 19.78 15.44
N PRO A 140 16.71 19.78 15.95
CA PRO A 140 17.81 19.08 15.30
C PRO A 140 17.60 17.57 15.14
N SER A 141 16.81 16.93 16.02
CA SER A 141 16.51 15.50 15.90
C SER A 141 15.57 15.20 14.73
N MET A 142 14.78 16.19 14.29
CA MET A 142 13.86 16.09 13.16
C MET A 142 14.54 16.39 11.82
N ARG A 143 15.85 16.28 11.76
CA ARG A 143 16.67 16.50 10.55
C ARG A 143 17.59 15.33 10.27
N GLY A 144 17.97 15.20 9.01
CA GLY A 144 18.99 14.28 8.55
C GLY A 144 19.64 14.75 7.27
N LYS A 145 20.57 13.97 6.74
CA LYS A 145 21.37 14.34 5.57
C LYS A 145 21.30 13.28 4.48
N LEU A 146 21.10 13.73 3.26
CA LEU A 146 21.29 12.94 2.06
C LEU A 146 22.62 13.36 1.41
N GLU A 147 23.62 12.49 1.51
CA GLU A 147 24.95 12.67 0.89
C GLU A 147 24.94 12.09 -0.51
N VAL A 148 25.10 12.93 -1.52
CA VAL A 148 25.09 12.54 -2.93
C VAL A 148 26.50 12.65 -3.49
N SER A 149 27.07 11.50 -3.87
CA SER A 149 28.36 11.43 -4.57
C SER A 149 28.20 11.48 -6.09
N ALA A 150 29.25 11.87 -6.79
CA ALA A 150 29.33 11.79 -8.25
C ALA A 150 29.25 10.33 -8.76
#